data_7cebf778e5ebf4ca394cf63c0e228101
#
_entry.id   7cebf778e5ebf4ca394cf63c0e228101
#
_cell.length_a   1.000
_cell.length_b   1.000
_cell.length_c   1.000
_cell.angle_alpha   90.00
_cell.angle_beta   90.00
_cell.angle_gamma   90.00
#
_symmetry.space_group_name_H-M   'P 1'
#
loop_
_entity.id
_entity.type
_entity.pdbx_description
1 polymer ?
#
loop_
_entity_poly.entity_id
_entity_poly.type
_entity_poly.pdbx_seq_one_letter_code
_entity_poly.pdbx_strand_id
1 'polypeptide(L)'
;MPGDSFEKIAGYYGIKLKKLLQYNDKSSSTLDPGQLVFLKKKKSKAARGYEFHRVKAGDTMYSISQQYGVRLKNLCRFNYLSADSPLTEGEKIYLRKQADLL
;
A
#
# COMPACT_ATOMS: atom_id res chain seq x y z
N MET A 1 -2.98 -7.87 -15.20
CA MET A 1 -3.42 -9.02 -16.01
C MET A 1 -2.52 -10.21 -15.78
N PRO A 2 -3.02 -11.43 -15.92
CA PRO A 2 -2.15 -12.60 -15.83
C PRO A 2 -1.00 -12.48 -16.83
N GLY A 3 0.21 -12.83 -16.38
CA GLY A 3 1.40 -12.74 -17.20
C GLY A 3 2.13 -11.40 -17.15
N ASP A 4 1.56 -10.38 -16.52
CA ASP A 4 2.25 -9.12 -16.31
C ASP A 4 3.30 -9.27 -15.22
N SER A 5 4.35 -8.45 -15.29
CA SER A 5 5.38 -8.37 -14.27
C SER A 5 5.75 -6.91 -14.08
N PHE A 6 6.41 -6.61 -12.96
CA PHE A 6 6.88 -5.24 -12.74
C PHE A 6 7.85 -4.81 -13.84
N GLU A 7 8.69 -5.74 -14.35
CA GLU A 7 9.62 -5.45 -15.45
C GLU A 7 8.86 -5.04 -16.71
N LYS A 8 7.81 -5.78 -17.07
CA LYS A 8 7.01 -5.47 -18.26
C LYS A 8 6.29 -4.14 -18.11
N ILE A 9 5.70 -3.90 -16.97
CA ILE A 9 5.00 -2.65 -16.69
C ILE A 9 5.97 -1.47 -16.72
N ALA A 10 7.13 -1.63 -16.09
CA ALA A 10 8.16 -0.58 -16.09
C ALA A 10 8.59 -0.24 -17.51
N GLY A 11 8.83 -1.26 -18.34
CA GLY A 11 9.20 -1.05 -19.73
C GLY A 11 8.10 -0.38 -20.54
N TYR A 12 6.85 -0.80 -20.34
CA TYR A 12 5.73 -0.24 -21.07
C TYR A 12 5.54 1.25 -20.81
N TYR A 13 5.68 1.67 -19.55
CA TYR A 13 5.47 3.08 -19.16
C TYR A 13 6.75 3.90 -19.09
N GLY A 14 7.90 3.32 -19.43
CA GLY A 14 9.18 4.03 -19.40
C GLY A 14 9.63 4.41 -17.99
N ILE A 15 9.26 3.62 -16.98
CA ILE A 15 9.63 3.85 -15.59
C ILE A 15 10.77 2.90 -15.22
N LYS A 16 11.77 3.37 -14.49
CA LYS A 16 12.82 2.50 -14.00
C LYS A 16 12.21 1.48 -13.02
N LEU A 17 12.60 0.20 -13.18
CA LEU A 17 12.08 -0.88 -12.35
C LEU A 17 12.23 -0.57 -10.85
N LYS A 18 13.41 -0.10 -10.45
CA LYS A 18 13.66 0.25 -9.05
C LYS A 18 12.65 1.25 -8.51
N LYS A 19 12.33 2.27 -9.29
CA LYS A 19 11.34 3.28 -8.89
C LYS A 19 9.94 2.71 -8.83
N LEU A 20 9.56 1.90 -9.81
CA LEU A 20 8.25 1.27 -9.82
C LEU A 20 8.06 0.40 -8.59
N LEU A 21 9.06 -0.38 -8.22
CA LEU A 21 9.01 -1.20 -7.01
C LEU A 21 8.86 -0.33 -5.76
N GLN A 22 9.59 0.79 -5.69
CA GLN A 22 9.47 1.71 -4.56
C GLN A 22 8.08 2.32 -4.45
N TYR A 23 7.46 2.68 -5.57
CA TYR A 23 6.10 3.23 -5.58
C TYR A 23 5.09 2.25 -4.99
N ASN A 24 5.37 0.96 -5.11
CA ASN A 24 4.48 -0.10 -4.66
C ASN A 24 4.94 -0.78 -3.37
N ASP A 25 5.96 -0.24 -2.72
CA ASP A 25 6.52 -0.78 -1.47
C ASP A 25 6.93 -2.24 -1.61
N LYS A 26 7.52 -2.57 -2.76
CA LYS A 26 7.97 -3.93 -3.07
C LYS A 26 9.50 -3.99 -3.12
N SER A 27 10.04 -5.11 -2.67
CA SER A 27 11.48 -5.39 -2.79
C SER A 27 11.77 -6.41 -3.89
N SER A 28 10.74 -7.05 -4.45
CA SER A 28 10.91 -8.02 -5.53
C SER A 28 9.91 -7.71 -6.64
N SER A 29 10.16 -8.24 -7.83
CA SER A 29 9.32 -7.99 -9.00
C SER A 29 8.12 -8.93 -9.10
N THR A 30 7.85 -9.73 -8.08
CA THR A 30 6.71 -10.64 -8.06
C THR A 30 5.40 -9.85 -8.11
N LEU A 31 4.52 -10.21 -9.02
CA LEU A 31 3.24 -9.53 -9.22
C LEU A 31 2.13 -10.58 -9.25
N ASP A 32 1.20 -10.45 -8.32
CA ASP A 32 0.05 -11.35 -8.27
C ASP A 32 -0.99 -10.94 -9.30
N PRO A 33 -1.72 -11.91 -9.90
CA PRO A 33 -2.78 -11.57 -10.83
C PRO A 33 -3.82 -10.65 -10.20
N GLY A 34 -4.19 -9.59 -10.92
CA GLY A 34 -5.18 -8.64 -10.42
C GLY A 34 -4.68 -7.66 -9.39
N GLN A 35 -3.40 -7.72 -9.03
CA GLN A 35 -2.83 -6.78 -8.07
C GLN A 35 -2.84 -5.36 -8.63
N LEU A 36 -3.21 -4.41 -7.78
CA LEU A 36 -3.13 -2.99 -8.11
C LEU A 36 -1.67 -2.54 -8.15
N VAL A 37 -1.30 -1.81 -9.19
CA VAL A 37 0.07 -1.32 -9.35
C VAL A 37 0.05 0.19 -9.48
N PHE A 38 0.81 0.88 -8.63
CA PHE A 38 0.93 2.32 -8.68
C PHE A 38 2.06 2.72 -9.62
N LEU A 39 1.76 3.60 -10.57
CA LEU A 39 2.73 4.13 -11.53
C LEU A 39 3.37 5.42 -11.05
N LYS A 40 2.92 5.93 -9.91
CA LYS A 40 3.44 7.11 -9.25
C LYS A 40 3.59 6.83 -7.77
N LYS A 41 4.33 7.69 -7.08
CA LYS A 41 4.49 7.63 -5.63
C LYS A 41 3.12 7.64 -4.95
N LYS A 42 2.89 6.71 -4.01
CA LYS A 42 1.70 6.75 -3.17
C LYS A 42 1.76 7.97 -2.27
N LYS A 43 0.60 8.40 -1.77
CA LYS A 43 0.50 9.59 -0.94
C LYS A 43 0.97 9.31 0.49
N SER A 44 1.31 10.35 1.23
CA SER A 44 1.74 10.21 2.61
C SER A 44 0.58 9.90 3.56
N LYS A 45 -0.66 10.20 3.15
CA LYS A 45 -1.87 9.93 3.93
C LYS A 45 -3.05 9.82 2.97
N ALA A 46 -4.13 9.17 3.44
CA ALA A 46 -5.34 9.03 2.64
C ALA A 46 -6.04 10.38 2.45
N ALA A 47 -6.94 10.43 1.47
CA ALA A 47 -7.77 11.60 1.22
C ALA A 47 -8.70 11.86 2.41
N ARG A 48 -9.20 13.09 2.51
CA ARG A 48 -10.19 13.44 3.52
C ARG A 48 -11.41 12.54 3.40
N GLY A 49 -11.96 12.15 4.55
CA GLY A 49 -13.09 11.23 4.60
C GLY A 49 -12.68 9.77 4.76
N TYR A 50 -11.41 9.46 4.53
CA TYR A 50 -10.86 8.11 4.69
C TYR A 50 -9.92 8.11 5.89
N GLU A 51 -10.47 8.20 7.11
CA GLU A 51 -9.67 8.34 8.32
C GLU A 51 -9.14 7.00 8.81
N PHE A 52 -9.92 5.92 8.67
CA PHE A 52 -9.48 4.59 9.07
C PHE A 52 -10.14 3.52 8.21
N HIS A 53 -9.57 2.32 8.29
CA HIS A 53 -10.06 1.12 7.62
C HIS A 53 -10.32 0.05 8.67
N ARG A 54 -11.45 -0.65 8.58
CA ARG A 54 -11.73 -1.82 9.41
C ARG A 54 -11.11 -3.04 8.75
N VAL A 55 -10.28 -3.76 9.50
CA VAL A 55 -9.60 -4.95 8.99
C VAL A 55 -10.62 -6.02 8.63
N LYS A 56 -10.46 -6.58 7.43
CA LYS A 56 -11.22 -7.72 6.96
C LYS A 56 -10.31 -8.94 6.95
N ALA A 57 -10.91 -10.13 6.93
CA ALA A 57 -10.14 -11.36 6.86
C ALA A 57 -9.18 -11.32 5.65
N GLY A 58 -7.92 -11.65 5.89
CA GLY A 58 -6.88 -11.65 4.86
C GLY A 58 -6.18 -10.33 4.63
N ASP A 59 -6.61 -9.25 5.28
CA ASP A 59 -5.94 -7.95 5.15
C ASP A 59 -4.54 -7.97 5.79
N THR A 60 -3.64 -7.23 5.18
CA THR A 60 -2.30 -6.97 5.71
C THR A 60 -2.04 -5.47 5.64
N MET A 61 -1.03 -5.00 6.35
CA MET A 61 -0.64 -3.58 6.26
C MET A 61 -0.33 -3.22 4.80
N TYR A 62 0.34 -4.13 4.08
CA TYR A 62 0.65 -3.90 2.67
C TYR A 62 -0.64 -3.79 1.83
N SER A 63 -1.58 -4.71 1.98
CA SER A 63 -2.81 -4.69 1.18
C SER A 63 -3.63 -3.42 1.45
N ILE A 64 -3.67 -2.98 2.69
CA ILE A 64 -4.36 -1.74 3.06
C ILE A 64 -3.66 -0.52 2.45
N SER A 65 -2.33 -0.49 2.49
CA SER A 65 -1.57 0.60 1.88
C SER A 65 -1.85 0.71 0.38
N GLN A 66 -1.96 -0.43 -0.30
CA GLN A 66 -2.27 -0.46 -1.73
C GLN A 66 -3.71 -0.04 -2.00
N GLN A 67 -4.64 -0.47 -1.18
CA GLN A 67 -6.06 -0.14 -1.35
C GLN A 67 -6.32 1.36 -1.29
N TYR A 68 -5.65 2.06 -0.39
CA TYR A 68 -5.87 3.49 -0.18
C TYR A 68 -4.79 4.39 -0.77
N GLY A 69 -3.79 3.81 -1.40
CA GLY A 69 -2.71 4.59 -2.02
C GLY A 69 -1.86 5.35 -1.02
N VAL A 70 -1.67 4.80 0.19
CA VAL A 70 -0.86 5.39 1.25
C VAL A 70 0.47 4.63 1.34
N ARG A 71 1.58 5.35 1.46
CA ARG A 71 2.88 4.70 1.60
C ARG A 71 2.88 3.79 2.81
N LEU A 72 3.37 2.55 2.63
CA LEU A 72 3.37 1.56 3.69
C LEU A 72 4.08 2.06 4.96
N LYS A 73 5.22 2.69 4.80
CA LYS A 73 6.00 3.25 5.92
C LYS A 73 5.17 4.23 6.75
N ASN A 74 4.42 5.10 6.08
CA ASN A 74 3.58 6.09 6.76
C ASN A 74 2.40 5.42 7.44
N LEU A 75 1.76 4.46 6.77
CA LEU A 75 0.64 3.71 7.34
C LEU A 75 1.07 3.01 8.62
N CYS A 76 2.22 2.34 8.59
CA CYS A 76 2.75 1.67 9.77
C CYS A 76 3.01 2.65 10.90
N ARG A 77 3.56 3.81 10.58
CA ARG A 77 3.86 4.85 11.58
C ARG A 77 2.59 5.39 12.24
N PHE A 78 1.52 5.60 11.46
CA PHE A 78 0.25 6.09 12.00
C PHE A 78 -0.33 5.14 13.03
N ASN A 79 -0.04 3.85 12.91
CA ASN A 79 -0.66 2.79 13.72
C ASN A 79 0.31 2.15 14.72
N TYR A 80 1.56 2.62 14.78
CA TYR A 80 2.60 2.05 15.64
C TYR A 80 2.79 0.55 15.39
N LEU A 81 2.71 0.16 14.11
CA LEU A 81 2.83 -1.23 13.67
C LEU A 81 3.95 -1.35 12.64
N SER A 82 4.36 -2.59 12.35
CA SER A 82 5.29 -2.87 11.27
C SER A 82 4.54 -3.49 10.10
N ALA A 83 5.21 -3.60 8.95
CA ALA A 83 4.60 -4.22 7.77
C ALA A 83 4.18 -5.67 8.03
N ASP A 84 4.87 -6.36 8.93
CA ASP A 84 4.62 -7.76 9.23
C ASP A 84 3.69 -7.97 10.44
N SER A 85 3.19 -6.90 11.03
CA SER A 85 2.30 -7.02 12.19
C SER A 85 1.04 -7.78 11.82
N PRO A 86 0.65 -8.80 12.61
CA PRO A 86 -0.62 -9.48 12.38
C PRO A 86 -1.78 -8.54 12.69
N LEU A 87 -2.82 -8.60 11.87
CA LEU A 87 -4.00 -7.76 12.03
C LEU A 87 -5.19 -8.62 12.48
N THR A 88 -6.03 -8.05 13.34
CA THR A 88 -7.22 -8.71 13.85
C THR A 88 -8.44 -8.17 13.10
N GLU A 89 -9.30 -9.07 12.62
CA GLU A 89 -10.52 -8.68 11.92
C GLU A 89 -11.34 -7.73 12.80
N GLY A 90 -11.80 -6.62 12.21
CA GLY A 90 -12.54 -5.58 12.92
C GLY A 90 -11.69 -4.48 13.53
N GLU A 91 -10.38 -4.70 13.59
CA GLU A 91 -9.44 -3.69 14.11
C GLU A 91 -9.45 -2.44 13.22
N LYS A 92 -9.27 -1.27 13.84
CA LYS A 92 -9.13 -0.02 13.08
C LYS A 92 -7.68 0.20 12.69
N ILE A 93 -7.45 0.45 11.41
CA ILE A 93 -6.13 0.86 10.91
C ILE A 93 -6.27 2.30 10.43
N TYR A 94 -5.59 3.21 11.09
CA TYR A 94 -5.68 4.64 10.75
C TYR A 94 -4.92 4.93 9.46
N LEU A 95 -5.56 5.69 8.59
CA LEU A 95 -5.04 6.04 7.26
C LEU A 95 -4.44 7.44 7.25
N ARG A 96 -4.50 8.14 8.36
CA ARG A 96 -3.93 9.47 8.59
C ARG A 96 -3.38 9.49 10.02
N LYS A 97 -2.56 10.51 10.33
CA LYS A 97 -2.07 10.67 11.71
C LYS A 97 -3.25 10.77 12.67
N GLN A 98 -3.20 10.01 13.76
CA GLN A 98 -4.28 10.04 14.74
C GLN A 98 -4.50 11.45 15.30
N ALA A 99 -3.45 12.22 15.47
CA ALA A 99 -3.55 13.60 15.93
C ALA A 99 -4.38 14.48 15.00
N ASP A 100 -4.41 14.16 13.69
CA ASP A 100 -5.19 14.92 12.70
C ASP A 100 -6.70 14.63 12.82
N LEU A 101 -7.07 13.64 13.61
CA LEU A 101 -8.47 13.19 13.77
C LEU A 101 -9.11 13.72 15.05
N LEU A 102 -8.37 14.47 15.86
CA LEU A 102 -8.84 15.02 17.12
C LEU A 102 -9.54 16.37 16.93
#